data_6ffeec7e7e642f6d2184e4568df82964
#
_entry.id   6ffeec7e7e642f6d2184e4568df82964
#
_cell.length_a   1.000
_cell.length_b   1.000
_cell.length_c   1.000
_cell.angle_alpha   90.00
_cell.angle_beta   90.00
_cell.angle_gamma   90.00
#
_symmetry.space_group_name_H-M   'P 1'
#
loop_
_entity.id
_entity.type
_entity.pdbx_description
1 polymer ?
#
loop_
_entity_poly.entity_id
_entity_poly.type
_entity_poly.pdbx_seq_one_letter_code
_entity_poly.pdbx_strand_id
1 'polypeptide(L)'
;MLLNLTGFKLGEEVTLKSLAFDPMHREHEMGGGMDQDAHHDSVHEGHAGRGNGEGAEMVGMDHGDASRLGDGQEFYVLRLVVKERADPGVSPPAPRVPEAVSEVPEPDLGGAITRRVTLSVETEGDETRWLIDGRTNDAHEYPIVARRGEVEVWEIRNEERSMPHPMHLHAFRFRVLGRTGSPEQVSRLAIDGKGRTPTNLGWKDTVLVWPGETVKIAVDFSHGFEGEQFYLFHCHILEHEDSGMMINVKVEP
;
A
#
# COMPACT_ATOMS: atom_id res chain seq x y z
N MET A 1 -1.65 -13.07 -11.54
CA MET A 1 -0.34 -13.76 -11.65
C MET A 1 -0.54 -15.04 -12.45
N LEU A 2 0.31 -15.33 -13.42
CA LEU A 2 0.31 -16.57 -14.19
C LEU A 2 1.49 -17.42 -13.73
N LEU A 3 1.24 -18.68 -13.36
CA LEU A 3 2.28 -19.62 -12.94
C LEU A 3 2.50 -20.65 -14.05
N ASN A 4 3.73 -20.82 -14.49
CA ASN A 4 4.12 -21.86 -15.42
C ASN A 4 4.67 -23.05 -14.62
N LEU A 5 3.95 -24.18 -14.64
CA LEU A 5 4.30 -25.41 -13.92
C LEU A 5 4.85 -26.52 -14.85
N THR A 6 5.19 -26.22 -16.09
CA THR A 6 5.62 -27.24 -17.08
C THR A 6 6.91 -27.96 -16.73
N GLY A 7 7.73 -27.43 -15.84
CA GLY A 7 8.98 -28.07 -15.37
C GLY A 7 8.81 -28.98 -14.14
N PHE A 8 7.62 -29.06 -13.57
CA PHE A 8 7.37 -29.82 -12.34
C PHE A 8 6.92 -31.26 -12.64
N LYS A 9 7.28 -32.18 -11.77
CA LYS A 9 6.90 -33.60 -11.85
C LYS A 9 5.58 -33.85 -11.15
N LEU A 10 4.91 -34.95 -11.53
CA LEU A 10 3.72 -35.41 -10.81
C LEU A 10 4.05 -35.68 -9.33
N GLY A 11 3.20 -35.19 -8.45
CA GLY A 11 3.37 -35.28 -7.01
C GLY A 11 4.21 -34.15 -6.39
N GLU A 12 4.91 -33.37 -7.20
CA GLU A 12 5.63 -32.21 -6.66
C GLU A 12 4.67 -31.15 -6.10
N GLU A 13 5.13 -30.51 -5.03
CA GLU A 13 4.42 -29.43 -4.36
C GLU A 13 5.12 -28.11 -4.63
N VAL A 14 4.32 -27.11 -5.01
CA VAL A 14 4.77 -25.73 -5.19
C VAL A 14 4.04 -24.86 -4.19
N THR A 15 4.78 -24.14 -3.38
CA THR A 15 4.21 -23.29 -2.34
C THR A 15 4.44 -21.82 -2.67
N LEU A 16 3.35 -21.05 -2.66
CA LEU A 16 3.42 -19.60 -2.62
C LEU A 16 3.41 -19.17 -1.15
N LYS A 17 4.42 -18.40 -0.77
CA LYS A 17 4.67 -18.01 0.61
C LYS A 17 4.79 -16.49 0.69
N SER A 18 4.14 -15.88 1.67
CA SER A 18 4.47 -14.52 2.07
C SER A 18 5.77 -14.57 2.87
N LEU A 19 6.75 -13.78 2.46
CA LEU A 19 7.99 -13.66 3.22
C LEU A 19 7.77 -12.72 4.41
N ALA A 20 8.56 -12.93 5.46
CA ALA A 20 8.58 -11.99 6.58
C ALA A 20 8.98 -10.59 6.11
N PHE A 21 8.32 -9.57 6.66
CA PHE A 21 8.62 -8.16 6.43
C PHE A 21 8.29 -7.37 7.69
N ASP A 22 8.85 -6.19 7.84
CA ASP A 22 8.52 -5.26 8.91
C ASP A 22 7.47 -4.25 8.40
N PRO A 23 6.18 -4.40 8.78
CA PRO A 23 5.12 -3.51 8.31
C PRO A 23 5.21 -2.12 8.94
N MET A 24 5.85 -2.02 10.13
CA MET A 24 5.93 -0.81 10.94
C MET A 24 7.34 -0.20 10.93
N HIS A 25 8.06 -0.38 9.81
CA HIS A 25 9.44 0.04 9.64
C HIS A 25 9.72 1.42 10.26
N ARG A 26 10.63 1.46 11.27
CA ARG A 26 11.02 2.62 12.06
C ARG A 26 9.97 3.23 13.01
N GLU A 27 8.76 2.70 13.10
CA GLU A 27 7.79 3.22 14.08
C GLU A 27 8.31 3.07 15.51
N HIS A 28 8.99 1.97 15.83
CA HIS A 28 9.59 1.74 17.14
C HIS A 28 10.68 2.76 17.51
N GLU A 29 11.26 3.45 16.53
CA GLU A 29 12.24 4.52 16.78
C GLU A 29 11.56 5.84 17.19
N MET A 30 10.26 6.01 16.90
CA MET A 30 9.51 7.24 17.20
C MET A 30 8.97 7.26 18.62
N GLY A 31 8.67 6.10 19.20
CA GLY A 31 8.25 5.95 20.59
C GLY A 31 9.44 5.90 21.54
N GLY A 32 10.01 7.04 21.89
CA GLY A 32 11.04 7.13 22.93
C GLY A 32 10.51 6.62 24.26
N GLY A 33 10.79 5.35 24.62
CA GLY A 33 10.70 4.84 25.99
C GLY A 33 9.40 4.15 26.38
N MET A 34 8.96 3.14 25.64
CA MET A 34 8.11 2.10 26.22
C MET A 34 8.90 0.79 26.26
N ASP A 35 9.10 0.31 27.49
CA ASP A 35 9.81 -0.92 27.80
C ASP A 35 9.31 -2.11 26.97
N GLN A 36 10.23 -2.77 26.25
CA GLN A 36 9.99 -3.97 25.45
C GLN A 36 9.75 -5.25 26.29
N ASP A 37 9.44 -5.16 27.57
CA ASP A 37 9.31 -6.31 28.50
C ASP A 37 7.88 -6.54 29.01
N ALA A 38 6.85 -6.22 28.24
CA ALA A 38 5.48 -6.55 28.63
C ALA A 38 4.83 -7.61 27.73
N HIS A 39 5.43 -8.79 27.65
CA HIS A 39 4.64 -10.02 27.45
C HIS A 39 3.83 -10.26 28.71
N HIS A 40 2.69 -9.58 28.83
CA HIS A 40 1.77 -9.83 29.91
C HIS A 40 0.83 -10.96 29.52
N ASP A 41 1.15 -12.16 30.03
CA ASP A 41 0.19 -13.23 30.30
C ASP A 41 -0.86 -12.68 31.28
N SER A 42 -1.93 -12.10 30.79
CA SER A 42 -3.08 -11.76 31.61
C SER A 42 -4.01 -12.94 31.73
N VAL A 43 -3.74 -13.77 32.72
CA VAL A 43 -4.71 -14.71 33.28
C VAL A 43 -5.83 -13.88 33.92
N HIS A 44 -7.00 -13.83 33.31
CA HIS A 44 -8.19 -13.25 33.93
C HIS A 44 -8.74 -14.19 34.99
N GLU A 45 -8.42 -13.91 36.25
CA GLU A 45 -9.20 -14.43 37.39
C GLU A 45 -10.54 -13.70 37.49
N GLY A 46 -11.62 -14.50 37.56
CA GLY A 46 -12.97 -14.01 37.61
C GLY A 46 -13.31 -13.30 38.92
N HIS A 47 -13.94 -12.16 38.81
CA HIS A 47 -14.70 -11.55 39.93
C HIS A 47 -16.22 -11.63 39.63
N ALA A 48 -16.89 -12.43 40.46
CA ALA A 48 -18.33 -12.49 40.51
C ALA A 48 -18.91 -11.21 41.15
N GLY A 49 -19.63 -10.43 40.37
CA GLY A 49 -20.46 -9.31 40.83
C GLY A 49 -21.88 -9.49 40.35
N ARG A 50 -22.82 -9.68 41.28
CA ARG A 50 -24.26 -9.75 41.04
C ARG A 50 -24.79 -8.36 40.66
N GLY A 51 -25.55 -8.27 39.56
CA GLY A 51 -26.37 -7.12 39.21
C GLY A 51 -27.46 -7.54 38.23
N ASN A 52 -28.71 -7.53 38.68
CA ASN A 52 -29.90 -7.77 37.87
C ASN A 52 -30.11 -6.62 36.89
N GLY A 53 -30.29 -6.95 35.61
CA GLY A 53 -30.73 -6.01 34.57
C GLY A 53 -31.03 -6.79 33.30
N GLU A 54 -32.31 -6.91 32.95
CA GLU A 54 -32.80 -7.50 31.71
C GLU A 54 -32.29 -6.63 30.53
N GLY A 55 -31.39 -7.18 29.71
CA GLY A 55 -30.89 -6.58 28.48
C GLY A 55 -30.63 -7.69 27.48
N ALA A 56 -31.19 -7.53 26.29
CA ALA A 56 -31.13 -8.47 25.19
C ALA A 56 -29.70 -9.06 24.99
N GLU A 57 -29.62 -10.38 25.03
CA GLU A 57 -28.43 -11.14 24.66
C GLU A 57 -28.12 -10.87 23.18
N MET A 58 -27.14 -10.01 22.93
CA MET A 58 -26.42 -10.06 21.68
C MET A 58 -25.61 -11.34 21.72
N VAL A 59 -26.00 -12.31 20.90
CA VAL A 59 -25.25 -13.52 20.62
C VAL A 59 -23.88 -13.06 20.13
N GLY A 60 -22.88 -13.14 21.01
CA GLY A 60 -21.48 -12.95 20.63
C GLY A 60 -21.16 -13.98 19.57
N MET A 61 -20.87 -13.53 18.35
CA MET A 61 -20.22 -14.38 17.38
C MET A 61 -18.87 -14.76 18.00
N ASP A 62 -18.78 -16.01 18.43
CA ASP A 62 -17.52 -16.66 18.75
C ASP A 62 -16.73 -16.69 17.44
N HIS A 63 -15.84 -15.70 17.26
CA HIS A 63 -14.82 -15.72 16.24
C HIS A 63 -13.82 -16.79 16.67
N GLY A 64 -14.16 -18.05 16.37
CA GLY A 64 -13.32 -19.18 16.60
C GLY A 64 -11.88 -18.88 16.20
N ASP A 65 -11.00 -19.26 17.07
CA ASP A 65 -9.54 -19.16 17.10
C ASP A 65 -8.89 -18.98 15.70
N ALA A 66 -9.06 -17.78 15.12
CA ALA A 66 -8.35 -17.38 13.92
C ALA A 66 -6.88 -17.37 14.34
N SER A 67 -6.07 -18.23 13.75
CA SER A 67 -4.63 -18.28 13.95
C SER A 67 -4.09 -16.85 13.91
N ARG A 68 -3.70 -16.31 15.07
CA ARG A 68 -3.11 -14.99 15.19
C ARG A 68 -1.73 -15.04 14.56
N LEU A 69 -1.67 -14.74 13.26
CA LEU A 69 -0.39 -14.43 12.65
C LEU A 69 0.08 -13.11 13.28
N GLY A 70 1.29 -13.10 13.78
CA GLY A 70 1.92 -11.85 14.20
C GLY A 70 2.15 -10.93 13.00
N ASP A 71 2.18 -9.64 13.24
CA ASP A 71 2.39 -8.64 12.20
C ASP A 71 3.69 -8.91 11.44
N GLY A 72 3.60 -8.91 10.11
CA GLY A 72 4.74 -9.17 9.23
C GLY A 72 5.31 -10.57 9.25
N GLN A 73 4.69 -11.53 9.96
CA GLN A 73 5.13 -12.91 9.95
C GLN A 73 5.02 -13.57 8.57
N GLU A 74 5.94 -14.49 8.32
CA GLU A 74 5.91 -15.35 7.17
C GLU A 74 4.74 -16.35 7.26
N PHE A 75 3.99 -16.54 6.16
CA PHE A 75 2.90 -17.52 6.10
C PHE A 75 2.72 -18.11 4.71
N TYR A 76 2.08 -19.27 4.65
CA TYR A 76 1.74 -19.93 3.39
C TYR A 76 0.45 -19.33 2.80
N VAL A 77 0.56 -18.82 1.59
CA VAL A 77 -0.57 -18.24 0.86
C VAL A 77 -1.33 -19.31 0.07
N LEU A 78 -0.58 -20.20 -0.59
CA LEU A 78 -1.14 -21.22 -1.48
C LEU A 78 -0.19 -22.41 -1.60
N ARG A 79 -0.76 -23.60 -1.58
CA ARG A 79 -0.05 -24.85 -1.88
C ARG A 79 -0.67 -25.49 -3.11
N LEU A 80 0.13 -25.73 -4.12
CA LEU A 80 -0.23 -26.40 -5.35
C LEU A 80 0.39 -27.80 -5.37
N VAL A 81 -0.40 -28.80 -5.73
CA VAL A 81 0.09 -30.17 -5.92
C VAL A 81 -0.10 -30.52 -7.39
N VAL A 82 1.00 -30.88 -8.06
CA VAL A 82 0.95 -31.27 -9.48
C VAL A 82 0.36 -32.67 -9.58
N LYS A 83 -0.82 -32.77 -10.20
CA LYS A 83 -1.56 -34.02 -10.40
C LYS A 83 -1.73 -34.33 -11.87
N GLU A 84 -2.00 -35.61 -12.16
CA GLU A 84 -2.48 -35.99 -13.49
C GLU A 84 -3.78 -35.26 -13.83
N ARG A 85 -3.93 -34.95 -15.09
CA ARG A 85 -5.13 -34.31 -15.58
C ARG A 85 -6.31 -35.29 -15.51
N ALA A 86 -7.40 -34.86 -14.89
CA ALA A 86 -8.60 -35.71 -14.71
C ALA A 86 -9.30 -36.05 -16.05
N ASP A 87 -9.17 -35.21 -17.07
CA ASP A 87 -9.71 -35.42 -18.40
C ASP A 87 -8.72 -35.01 -19.50
N PRO A 88 -7.94 -35.95 -20.05
CA PRO A 88 -6.98 -35.67 -21.11
C PRO A 88 -7.63 -35.25 -22.46
N GLY A 89 -8.95 -35.43 -22.62
CA GLY A 89 -9.68 -35.15 -23.86
C GLY A 89 -10.00 -33.67 -24.10
N VAL A 90 -9.99 -32.84 -23.06
CA VAL A 90 -10.29 -31.41 -23.16
C VAL A 90 -9.01 -30.61 -22.97
N SER A 91 -8.43 -30.07 -24.03
CA SER A 91 -7.39 -29.04 -23.89
C SER A 91 -8.05 -27.74 -23.43
N PRO A 92 -7.67 -27.16 -22.24
CA PRO A 92 -8.12 -25.82 -21.96
C PRO A 92 -7.61 -24.91 -23.07
N PRO A 93 -8.39 -23.90 -23.46
CA PRO A 93 -7.88 -22.90 -24.38
C PRO A 93 -6.57 -22.37 -23.77
N ALA A 94 -5.54 -22.24 -24.60
CA ALA A 94 -4.29 -21.62 -24.15
C ALA A 94 -4.65 -20.29 -23.48
N PRO A 95 -4.21 -20.04 -22.24
CA PRO A 95 -4.47 -18.76 -21.60
C PRO A 95 -3.91 -17.68 -22.54
N ARG A 96 -4.78 -16.81 -23.04
CA ARG A 96 -4.32 -15.61 -23.71
C ARG A 96 -3.70 -14.75 -22.62
N VAL A 97 -2.38 -14.86 -22.49
CA VAL A 97 -1.63 -13.86 -21.77
C VAL A 97 -1.83 -12.57 -22.57
N PRO A 98 -2.45 -11.52 -22.04
CA PRO A 98 -2.46 -10.23 -22.71
C PRO A 98 -1.01 -9.91 -23.06
N GLU A 99 -0.77 -9.45 -24.28
CA GLU A 99 0.54 -8.96 -24.71
C GLU A 99 1.11 -8.08 -23.60
N ALA A 100 2.33 -8.33 -23.23
CA ALA A 100 2.84 -8.03 -21.92
C ALA A 100 2.57 -6.57 -21.49
N VAL A 101 1.98 -6.40 -20.31
CA VAL A 101 1.86 -5.11 -19.62
C VAL A 101 3.25 -4.43 -19.46
N SER A 102 4.34 -5.16 -19.70
CA SER A 102 5.71 -4.67 -19.78
C SER A 102 5.97 -3.74 -20.98
N GLU A 103 5.13 -3.77 -22.01
CA GLU A 103 5.28 -2.95 -23.21
C GLU A 103 4.46 -1.66 -23.19
N VAL A 104 3.79 -1.32 -22.06
CA VAL A 104 3.21 0.01 -21.92
C VAL A 104 4.36 1.02 -21.98
N PRO A 105 4.42 1.87 -23.02
CA PRO A 105 5.52 2.84 -23.15
C PRO A 105 5.64 3.67 -21.88
N GLU A 106 6.87 4.00 -21.49
CA GLU A 106 7.06 5.04 -20.47
C GLU A 106 6.46 6.34 -21.04
N PRO A 107 5.75 7.14 -20.21
CA PRO A 107 5.17 8.39 -20.66
C PRO A 107 6.27 9.31 -21.18
N ASP A 108 5.97 10.08 -22.22
CA ASP A 108 6.85 11.16 -22.64
C ASP A 108 6.93 12.21 -21.55
N LEU A 109 8.09 12.36 -20.96
CA LEU A 109 8.35 13.31 -19.88
C LEU A 109 8.94 14.63 -20.39
N GLY A 110 8.99 14.82 -21.71
CA GLY A 110 9.50 16.05 -22.32
C GLY A 110 8.69 17.27 -21.86
N GLY A 111 9.30 18.13 -21.05
CA GLY A 111 8.64 19.33 -20.52
C GLY A 111 7.70 19.11 -19.32
N ALA A 112 7.66 17.89 -18.77
CA ALA A 112 6.81 17.60 -17.60
C ALA A 112 7.20 18.47 -16.39
N ILE A 113 6.21 19.03 -15.73
CA ILE A 113 6.37 19.75 -14.48
C ILE A 113 6.79 18.75 -13.40
N THR A 114 7.82 19.10 -12.62
CA THR A 114 8.21 18.31 -11.46
C THR A 114 7.63 18.92 -10.19
N ARG A 115 6.82 18.13 -9.47
CA ARG A 115 6.25 18.47 -8.17
C ARG A 115 6.93 17.67 -7.08
N ARG A 116 7.21 18.30 -5.94
CA ARG A 116 7.66 17.61 -4.73
C ARG A 116 6.54 17.57 -3.72
N VAL A 117 6.35 16.40 -3.12
CA VAL A 117 5.37 16.15 -2.07
C VAL A 117 6.09 15.50 -0.91
N THR A 118 5.94 16.04 0.28
CA THR A 118 6.57 15.53 1.51
C THR A 118 5.51 14.93 2.43
N LEU A 119 5.75 13.71 2.88
CA LEU A 119 4.95 13.05 3.91
C LEU A 119 5.69 13.19 5.23
N SER A 120 5.02 13.70 6.26
CA SER A 120 5.63 13.95 7.56
C SER A 120 4.67 13.63 8.70
N VAL A 121 5.21 13.59 9.91
CA VAL A 121 4.46 13.41 11.15
C VAL A 121 4.84 14.52 12.13
N GLU A 122 3.85 15.07 12.79
CA GLU A 122 4.03 15.98 13.92
C GLU A 122 3.38 15.38 15.16
N THR A 123 4.08 15.45 16.29
CA THR A 123 3.56 15.00 17.59
C THR A 123 3.59 16.18 18.56
N GLU A 124 2.43 16.51 19.10
CA GLU A 124 2.27 17.56 20.11
C GLU A 124 1.55 16.96 21.34
N GLY A 125 2.30 16.73 22.42
CA GLY A 125 1.80 15.97 23.56
C GLY A 125 1.48 14.52 23.17
N ASP A 126 0.24 14.10 23.40
CA ASP A 126 -0.28 12.76 23.04
C ASP A 126 -0.96 12.73 21.66
N GLU A 127 -1.01 13.86 20.97
CA GLU A 127 -1.65 13.96 19.66
C GLU A 127 -0.63 13.79 18.53
N THR A 128 -0.88 12.84 17.62
CA THR A 128 -0.06 12.63 16.42
C THR A 128 -0.86 13.05 15.20
N ARG A 129 -0.26 13.88 14.35
CA ARG A 129 -0.82 14.35 13.10
C ARG A 129 0.03 13.91 11.91
N TRP A 130 -0.60 13.28 10.94
CA TRP A 130 0.02 12.87 9.70
C TRP A 130 -0.23 13.93 8.62
N LEU A 131 0.83 14.37 7.96
CA LEU A 131 0.78 15.55 7.12
C LEU A 131 1.25 15.26 5.68
N ILE A 132 0.65 15.98 4.72
CA ILE A 132 1.14 16.08 3.35
C ILE A 132 1.53 17.55 3.13
N ASP A 133 2.81 17.80 2.83
CA ASP A 133 3.39 19.14 2.70
C ASP A 133 3.10 20.05 3.93
N GLY A 134 3.19 19.47 5.15
CA GLY A 134 2.94 20.16 6.41
C GLY A 134 1.47 20.52 6.65
N ARG A 135 0.52 19.82 6.00
CA ARG A 135 -0.92 20.11 6.05
C ARG A 135 -1.74 18.88 6.35
N THR A 136 -2.87 19.09 6.99
CA THR A 136 -4.01 18.18 6.99
C THR A 136 -5.06 18.68 6.00
N ASN A 137 -6.12 17.90 5.79
CA ASN A 137 -7.19 18.24 4.86
C ASN A 137 -7.89 19.57 5.22
N ASP A 138 -7.99 20.45 4.24
CA ASP A 138 -8.93 21.59 4.24
C ASP A 138 -9.74 21.52 2.94
N ALA A 139 -11.06 21.36 3.06
CA ALA A 139 -11.97 21.20 1.93
C ALA A 139 -12.01 22.43 1.00
N HIS A 140 -11.48 23.56 1.43
CA HIS A 140 -11.48 24.83 0.67
C HIS A 140 -10.12 25.15 0.03
N GLU A 141 -9.09 24.39 0.35
CA GLU A 141 -7.75 24.56 -0.22
C GLU A 141 -7.46 23.51 -1.29
N TYR A 142 -6.79 23.95 -2.35
CA TYR A 142 -6.29 23.11 -3.45
C TYR A 142 -4.78 23.28 -3.60
N PRO A 143 -3.98 22.62 -2.74
CA PRO A 143 -2.52 22.75 -2.75
C PRO A 143 -1.89 22.27 -4.06
N ILE A 144 -2.56 21.34 -4.74
CA ILE A 144 -2.15 20.84 -6.05
C ILE A 144 -3.14 21.34 -7.10
N VAL A 145 -2.61 22.10 -8.06
CA VAL A 145 -3.34 22.48 -9.27
C VAL A 145 -2.57 21.93 -10.46
N ALA A 146 -3.22 21.08 -11.24
CA ALA A 146 -2.72 20.48 -12.46
C ALA A 146 -3.56 20.92 -13.67
N ARG A 147 -3.09 20.67 -14.89
CA ARG A 147 -3.82 20.95 -16.12
C ARG A 147 -4.21 19.67 -16.84
N ARG A 148 -5.42 19.69 -17.40
CA ARG A 148 -5.93 18.59 -18.20
C ARG A 148 -5.02 18.30 -19.40
N GLY A 149 -4.67 17.02 -19.56
CA GLY A 149 -3.84 16.54 -20.67
C GLY A 149 -2.35 16.75 -20.47
N GLU A 150 -1.92 17.34 -19.36
CA GLU A 150 -0.51 17.43 -19.02
C GLU A 150 -0.05 16.20 -18.23
N VAL A 151 1.23 15.88 -18.37
CA VAL A 151 1.91 14.87 -17.54
C VAL A 151 2.76 15.60 -16.52
N GLU A 152 2.57 15.28 -15.24
CA GLU A 152 3.44 15.74 -14.16
C GLU A 152 4.31 14.62 -13.61
N VAL A 153 5.51 14.95 -13.19
CA VAL A 153 6.40 14.08 -12.42
C VAL A 153 6.31 14.47 -10.96
N TRP A 154 5.88 13.55 -10.10
CA TRP A 154 5.84 13.78 -8.66
C TRP A 154 6.96 13.03 -7.97
N GLU A 155 7.70 13.72 -7.10
CA GLU A 155 8.67 13.17 -6.17
C GLU A 155 8.03 13.14 -4.79
N ILE A 156 7.52 11.98 -4.39
CA ILE A 156 6.88 11.77 -3.08
C ILE A 156 7.95 11.28 -2.11
N ARG A 157 8.31 12.13 -1.17
CA ARG A 157 9.29 11.83 -0.12
C ARG A 157 8.57 11.58 1.20
N ASN A 158 8.86 10.46 1.82
CA ASN A 158 8.46 10.20 3.20
C ASN A 158 9.64 10.51 4.13
N GLU A 159 9.41 11.25 5.18
CA GLU A 159 10.43 11.57 6.17
C GLU A 159 10.92 10.33 6.92
N GLU A 160 12.13 10.38 7.49
CA GLU A 160 12.72 9.23 8.19
C GLU A 160 11.95 8.88 9.47
N ARG A 161 11.46 9.91 10.20
CA ARG A 161 10.60 9.74 11.37
C ARG A 161 9.14 9.67 10.95
N SER A 162 8.77 8.56 10.36
CA SER A 162 7.44 8.33 9.83
C SER A 162 7.20 6.83 9.75
N MET A 163 6.05 6.41 9.25
CA MET A 163 5.73 5.04 8.94
C MET A 163 5.45 4.86 7.45
N PRO A 164 5.30 3.63 6.93
CA PRO A 164 4.94 3.42 5.52
C PRO A 164 3.55 3.99 5.21
N HIS A 165 3.43 4.74 4.11
CA HIS A 165 2.17 5.33 3.66
C HIS A 165 1.79 4.82 2.27
N PRO A 166 0.67 4.09 2.11
CA PRO A 166 0.08 3.80 0.81
C PRO A 166 -0.61 5.05 0.27
N MET A 167 0.08 5.78 -0.62
CA MET A 167 -0.42 7.03 -1.19
C MET A 167 -1.28 6.77 -2.41
N HIS A 168 -2.53 7.20 -2.36
CA HIS A 168 -3.54 7.03 -3.40
C HIS A 168 -3.94 8.35 -4.05
N LEU A 169 -4.05 8.34 -5.37
CA LEU A 169 -4.57 9.45 -6.16
C LEU A 169 -5.88 9.05 -6.83
N HIS A 170 -6.95 9.77 -6.52
CA HIS A 170 -8.26 9.54 -7.11
C HIS A 170 -8.28 9.80 -8.62
N ALA A 171 -9.02 8.97 -9.35
CA ALA A 171 -9.33 9.06 -10.77
C ALA A 171 -8.17 8.93 -11.75
N PHE A 172 -6.95 9.23 -11.35
CA PHE A 172 -5.78 9.19 -12.22
C PHE A 172 -4.89 8.00 -11.93
N ARG A 173 -4.30 7.50 -13.00
CA ARG A 173 -3.28 6.45 -12.90
C ARG A 173 -1.91 7.07 -13.14
N PHE A 174 -0.92 6.48 -12.51
CA PHE A 174 0.46 6.89 -12.65
C PHE A 174 1.40 5.70 -12.91
N ARG A 175 2.58 6.01 -13.39
CA ARG A 175 3.70 5.06 -13.54
C ARG A 175 4.75 5.36 -12.49
N VAL A 176 5.22 4.32 -11.81
CA VAL A 176 6.40 4.48 -10.93
C VAL A 176 7.64 4.53 -11.83
N LEU A 177 8.34 5.66 -11.78
CA LEU A 177 9.55 5.90 -12.56
C LEU A 177 10.81 5.40 -11.83
N GLY A 178 10.81 5.45 -10.50
CA GLY A 178 11.93 5.01 -9.69
C GLY A 178 11.69 5.18 -8.20
N ARG A 179 12.60 4.60 -7.40
CA ARG A 179 12.66 4.66 -5.94
C ARG A 179 14.09 4.91 -5.50
N THR A 180 14.26 5.70 -4.45
CA THR A 180 15.56 5.93 -3.80
C THR A 180 15.37 6.00 -2.29
N GLY A 181 16.36 5.52 -1.52
CA GLY A 181 16.26 5.47 -0.07
C GLY A 181 15.34 4.38 0.46
N SER A 182 14.95 3.41 -0.38
CA SER A 182 14.10 2.28 0.06
C SER A 182 14.81 1.44 1.13
N PRO A 183 14.08 0.95 2.16
CA PRO A 183 14.66 0.03 3.14
C PRO A 183 15.13 -1.28 2.48
N GLU A 184 16.02 -2.01 3.15
CA GLU A 184 16.62 -3.23 2.59
C GLU A 184 15.59 -4.26 2.15
N GLN A 185 14.52 -4.45 2.94
CA GLN A 185 13.43 -5.38 2.61
C GLN A 185 12.72 -5.03 1.29
N VAL A 186 12.79 -3.80 0.81
CA VAL A 186 12.24 -3.34 -0.46
C VAL A 186 13.31 -3.31 -1.54
N SER A 187 14.49 -2.72 -1.26
CA SER A 187 15.57 -2.55 -2.23
C SER A 187 16.11 -3.89 -2.76
N ARG A 188 16.12 -4.94 -1.93
CA ARG A 188 16.47 -6.32 -2.36
C ARG A 188 15.51 -6.90 -3.40
N LEU A 189 14.30 -6.35 -3.54
CA LEU A 189 13.32 -6.76 -4.54
C LEU A 189 13.41 -5.94 -5.83
N ALA A 190 14.35 -4.99 -5.92
CA ALA A 190 14.53 -4.16 -7.09
C ALA A 190 14.88 -5.01 -8.31
N ILE A 191 14.22 -4.73 -9.43
CA ILE A 191 14.39 -5.43 -10.70
C ILE A 191 15.21 -4.65 -11.72
N ASP A 192 15.54 -3.39 -11.40
CA ASP A 192 16.29 -2.50 -12.28
C ASP A 192 17.12 -1.48 -11.49
N GLY A 193 17.97 -0.75 -12.20
CA GLY A 193 18.81 0.31 -11.61
C GLY A 193 18.04 1.55 -11.13
N LYS A 194 16.72 1.59 -11.33
CA LYS A 194 15.85 2.67 -10.85
C LYS A 194 15.20 2.33 -9.49
N GLY A 195 15.52 1.17 -8.91
CA GLY A 195 14.98 0.70 -7.62
C GLY A 195 13.53 0.20 -7.69
N ARG A 196 12.95 0.04 -8.87
CA ARG A 196 11.59 -0.45 -9.03
C ARG A 196 11.49 -1.93 -8.67
N THR A 197 10.42 -2.30 -7.98
CA THR A 197 10.07 -3.68 -7.68
C THR A 197 9.10 -4.23 -8.74
N PRO A 198 8.86 -5.56 -8.83
CA PRO A 198 7.88 -6.12 -9.76
C PRO A 198 6.48 -5.49 -9.63
N THR A 199 6.08 -5.10 -8.41
CA THR A 199 4.79 -4.45 -8.15
C THR A 199 4.69 -3.02 -8.68
N ASN A 200 5.82 -2.40 -9.04
CA ASN A 200 5.85 -1.04 -9.60
C ASN A 200 5.65 -1.00 -11.11
N LEU A 201 5.67 -2.16 -11.77
CA LEU A 201 5.43 -2.22 -13.21
C LEU A 201 3.95 -1.98 -13.55
N GLY A 202 3.71 -1.39 -14.71
CA GLY A 202 2.36 -1.05 -15.16
C GLY A 202 1.79 0.23 -14.52
N TRP A 203 0.52 0.48 -14.80
CA TRP A 203 -0.23 1.59 -14.25
C TRP A 203 -0.66 1.31 -12.81
N LYS A 204 -0.56 2.32 -11.97
CA LYS A 204 -0.94 2.33 -10.55
C LYS A 204 -1.84 3.51 -10.27
N ASP A 205 -2.61 3.41 -9.21
CA ASP A 205 -3.34 4.48 -8.54
C ASP A 205 -2.89 4.67 -7.09
N THR A 206 -2.15 3.67 -6.57
CA THR A 206 -1.64 3.64 -5.20
C THR A 206 -0.18 3.16 -5.20
N VAL A 207 0.65 3.79 -4.38
CA VAL A 207 2.04 3.41 -4.17
C VAL A 207 2.43 3.53 -2.70
N LEU A 208 3.03 2.46 -2.15
CA LEU A 208 3.56 2.48 -0.79
C LEU A 208 4.88 3.24 -0.77
N VAL A 209 4.99 4.24 0.10
CA VAL A 209 6.20 5.05 0.32
C VAL A 209 6.71 4.79 1.72
N TRP A 210 7.93 4.26 1.82
CA TRP A 210 8.55 3.89 3.09
C TRP A 210 9.26 5.06 3.76
N PRO A 211 9.46 5.03 5.09
CA PRO A 211 10.26 6.05 5.79
C PRO A 211 11.65 6.24 5.17
N GLY A 212 12.07 7.49 4.96
CA GLY A 212 13.31 7.85 4.32
C GLY A 212 13.34 7.67 2.79
N GLU A 213 12.30 7.10 2.21
CA GLU A 213 12.20 6.83 0.77
C GLU A 213 11.68 8.03 -0.02
N THR A 214 12.14 8.14 -1.25
CA THR A 214 11.53 8.99 -2.28
C THR A 214 11.07 8.10 -3.44
N VAL A 215 9.78 8.15 -3.75
CA VAL A 215 9.19 7.49 -4.92
C VAL A 215 8.88 8.55 -5.97
N LYS A 216 9.39 8.32 -7.18
CA LYS A 216 9.12 9.17 -8.33
C LYS A 216 8.03 8.52 -9.19
N ILE A 217 6.96 9.26 -9.48
CA ILE A 217 5.85 8.82 -10.31
C ILE A 217 5.60 9.80 -11.47
N ALA A 218 5.04 9.31 -12.57
CA ALA A 218 4.51 10.13 -13.65
C ALA A 218 2.99 10.00 -13.67
N VAL A 219 2.30 11.09 -13.46
CA VAL A 219 0.84 11.19 -13.47
C VAL A 219 0.40 11.79 -14.80
N ASP A 220 -0.54 11.13 -15.47
CA ASP A 220 -1.20 11.64 -16.68
C ASP A 220 -2.57 12.19 -16.30
N PHE A 221 -2.73 13.52 -16.37
CA PHE A 221 -3.97 14.21 -16.05
C PHE A 221 -4.95 14.28 -17.23
N SER A 222 -4.84 13.37 -18.18
CA SER A 222 -5.79 13.26 -19.29
C SER A 222 -7.12 12.69 -18.81
N HIS A 223 -8.22 13.40 -19.11
CA HIS A 223 -9.60 12.93 -18.88
C HIS A 223 -10.58 13.55 -19.88
N GLY A 224 -11.77 12.94 -19.99
CA GLY A 224 -12.80 13.36 -20.96
C GLY A 224 -13.81 14.39 -20.41
N PHE A 225 -13.67 14.86 -19.18
CA PHE A 225 -14.60 15.81 -18.57
C PHE A 225 -14.22 17.24 -18.92
N GLU A 226 -15.24 18.08 -19.10
CA GLU A 226 -15.07 19.53 -19.31
C GLU A 226 -15.09 20.29 -17.97
N GLY A 227 -14.43 21.46 -17.95
CA GLY A 227 -14.35 22.32 -16.77
C GLY A 227 -13.37 21.83 -15.72
N GLU A 228 -13.37 22.52 -14.59
CA GLU A 228 -12.54 22.17 -13.43
C GLU A 228 -13.03 20.87 -12.80
N GLN A 229 -12.09 20.01 -12.41
CA GLN A 229 -12.36 18.76 -11.71
C GLN A 229 -11.60 18.73 -10.39
N PHE A 230 -12.19 18.07 -9.39
CA PHE A 230 -11.67 18.04 -8.02
C PHE A 230 -11.50 16.61 -7.56
N TYR A 231 -10.32 16.29 -7.04
CA TYR A 231 -9.91 14.96 -6.63
C TYR A 231 -9.16 15.00 -5.30
N LEU A 232 -8.85 13.84 -4.76
CA LEU A 232 -8.07 13.68 -3.53
C LEU A 232 -6.76 12.96 -3.80
N PHE A 233 -5.72 13.37 -3.10
CA PHE A 233 -4.48 12.63 -2.91
C PHE A 233 -4.30 12.40 -1.42
N HIS A 234 -4.26 11.13 -0.99
CA HIS A 234 -4.31 10.79 0.43
C HIS A 234 -3.57 9.50 0.77
N CYS A 235 -3.28 9.31 2.05
CA CYS A 235 -2.87 8.03 2.61
C CYS A 235 -4.08 7.09 2.71
N HIS A 236 -3.91 5.81 2.35
CA HIS A 236 -5.01 4.83 2.38
C HIS A 236 -4.98 3.93 3.64
N ILE A 237 -4.26 4.34 4.69
CA ILE A 237 -4.45 3.83 6.05
C ILE A 237 -5.62 4.58 6.65
N LEU A 238 -6.65 3.86 7.10
CA LEU A 238 -7.93 4.46 7.52
C LEU A 238 -7.75 5.47 8.65
N GLU A 239 -6.92 5.15 9.64
CA GLU A 239 -6.64 6.03 10.77
C GLU A 239 -5.95 7.33 10.35
N HIS A 240 -5.11 7.27 9.32
CA HIS A 240 -4.46 8.47 8.76
C HIS A 240 -5.41 9.29 7.90
N GLU A 241 -6.23 8.62 7.09
CA GLU A 241 -7.26 9.24 6.27
C GLU A 241 -8.28 9.98 7.15
N ASP A 242 -8.80 9.31 8.20
CA ASP A 242 -9.76 9.89 9.15
C ASP A 242 -9.15 11.06 9.95
N SER A 243 -7.85 11.04 10.23
CA SER A 243 -7.12 12.15 10.86
C SER A 243 -6.70 13.25 9.88
N GLY A 244 -7.07 13.13 8.59
CA GLY A 244 -6.90 14.18 7.60
C GLY A 244 -5.58 14.14 6.83
N MET A 245 -4.88 12.99 6.74
CA MET A 245 -3.71 12.85 5.86
C MET A 245 -4.12 12.82 4.39
N MET A 246 -4.65 13.92 3.90
CA MET A 246 -5.10 14.12 2.52
C MET A 246 -5.02 15.58 2.09
N ILE A 247 -4.95 15.79 0.80
CA ILE A 247 -5.02 17.11 0.16
C ILE A 247 -5.88 17.05 -1.10
N ASN A 248 -6.51 18.17 -1.42
CA ASN A 248 -7.28 18.29 -2.64
C ASN A 248 -6.37 18.57 -3.85
N VAL A 249 -6.74 17.96 -4.96
CA VAL A 249 -6.14 18.17 -6.29
C VAL A 249 -7.19 18.78 -7.21
N LYS A 250 -6.91 19.98 -7.73
CA LYS A 250 -7.72 20.61 -8.76
C LYS A 250 -7.08 20.38 -10.12
N VAL A 251 -7.88 19.97 -11.10
CA VAL A 251 -7.44 19.86 -12.50
C VAL A 251 -8.20 20.90 -13.32
N GLU A 252 -7.46 21.85 -13.85
CA GLU A 252 -7.97 22.93 -14.71
C GLU A 252 -8.02 22.48 -16.18
N PRO A 253 -8.89 23.05 -17.01
CA PRO A 253 -9.00 22.80 -18.44
C PRO A 253 -7.70 22.98 -19.21
#